data_4070e705aa18e1a84f78acdba0f40a63
#
_entry.id   4070e705aa18e1a84f78acdba0f40a63
#
_cell.length_a   1.000
_cell.length_b   1.000
_cell.length_c   1.000
_cell.angle_alpha   90.00
_cell.angle_beta   90.00
_cell.angle_gamma   90.00
#
_symmetry.space_group_name_H-M   'P 1'
#
loop_
_entity.id
_entity.type
_entity.pdbx_description
1 polymer ?
#
loop_
_entity_poly.entity_id
_entity_poly.type
_entity_poly.pdbx_seq_one_letter_code
_entity_poly.pdbx_strand_id
1 'polypeptide(L)'
;MALTKHPLVVLATPDALPEQVDRARWPVHVTVAGNFRVEDAAVGDIVPIVADATASVPSFDVRLGPSARFGADGSVPVLLASHPSFVALHAALATELEKVQGFTPVEPAYRRDGYRPHATLGRAVHVREGDDLTIRTIGLFSLEGSIGLRLASFALGRS
;
A
#
# COMPACT_ATOMS: atom_id res chain seq x y z
N MET A 1 21.50 22.56 -6.88
CA MET A 1 20.10 22.52 -6.43
C MET A 1 19.79 21.12 -5.95
N ALA A 2 19.28 21.00 -4.73
CA ALA A 2 18.91 19.68 -4.21
C ALA A 2 17.68 19.15 -4.95
N LEU A 3 17.71 17.88 -5.35
CA LEU A 3 16.55 17.22 -5.96
C LEU A 3 15.51 16.96 -4.89
N THR A 4 14.27 17.34 -5.15
CA THR A 4 13.16 17.07 -4.25
C THR A 4 12.62 15.67 -4.49
N LYS A 5 12.47 14.91 -3.42
CA LYS A 5 11.88 13.57 -3.47
C LYS A 5 10.44 13.59 -3.00
N HIS A 6 9.61 12.87 -3.69
CA HIS A 6 8.17 12.86 -3.49
C HIS A 6 7.74 11.58 -2.77
N PRO A 7 7.02 11.69 -1.63
CA PRO A 7 6.58 10.51 -0.88
C PRO A 7 5.32 9.88 -1.48
N LEU A 8 5.35 8.57 -1.64
CA LEU A 8 4.29 7.77 -2.26
C LEU A 8 4.01 6.50 -1.46
N VAL A 9 2.82 5.93 -1.68
CA VAL A 9 2.43 4.65 -1.11
C VAL A 9 1.45 3.95 -2.05
N VAL A 10 1.51 2.62 -2.10
CA VAL A 10 0.56 1.79 -2.87
C VAL A 10 -0.28 0.98 -1.89
N LEU A 11 -1.59 1.14 -1.96
CA LEU A 11 -2.55 0.55 -1.03
C LEU A 11 -3.53 -0.38 -1.74
N ALA A 12 -3.87 -1.48 -1.07
CA ALA A 12 -4.94 -2.39 -1.48
C ALA A 12 -6.17 -2.12 -0.63
N THR A 13 -7.33 -1.98 -1.26
CA THR A 13 -8.58 -1.65 -0.58
C THR A 13 -9.75 -2.45 -1.16
N PRO A 14 -10.86 -2.59 -0.40
CA PRO A 14 -12.08 -3.18 -0.95
C PRO A 14 -12.65 -2.36 -2.11
N ASP A 15 -12.72 -1.04 -1.94
CA ASP A 15 -13.27 -0.13 -2.93
C ASP A 15 -12.28 1.01 -3.20
N ALA A 16 -12.46 1.68 -4.32
CA ALA A 16 -11.64 2.84 -4.63
C ALA A 16 -11.84 3.92 -3.57
N LEU A 17 -10.74 4.46 -3.07
CA LEU A 17 -10.79 5.54 -2.09
C LEU A 17 -11.08 6.89 -2.76
N PRO A 18 -11.56 7.88 -1.99
CA PRO A 18 -11.75 9.24 -2.52
C PRO A 18 -10.44 9.82 -3.06
N GLU A 19 -10.57 10.86 -3.85
CA GLU A 19 -9.42 11.57 -4.41
C GLU A 19 -8.49 12.13 -3.34
N GLN A 20 -9.08 12.57 -2.22
CA GLN A 20 -8.31 13.02 -1.05
C GLN A 20 -8.75 12.26 0.19
N VAL A 21 -7.79 11.84 0.98
CA VAL A 21 -8.01 11.10 2.22
C VAL A 21 -7.25 11.80 3.34
N ASP A 22 -7.90 11.98 4.49
CA ASP A 22 -7.24 12.45 5.70
C ASP A 22 -6.31 11.32 6.20
N ARG A 23 -5.02 11.60 6.30
CA ARG A 23 -4.03 10.59 6.71
C ARG A 23 -4.21 10.11 8.15
N ALA A 24 -4.92 10.88 8.98
CA ALA A 24 -5.26 10.46 10.34
C ALA A 24 -6.46 9.51 10.36
N ARG A 25 -7.16 9.36 9.24
CA ARG A 25 -8.40 8.57 9.13
C ARG A 25 -8.44 7.72 7.88
N TRP A 26 -7.33 7.04 7.56
CA TRP A 26 -7.32 6.12 6.44
C TRP A 26 -8.42 5.07 6.60
N PRO A 27 -9.26 4.84 5.59
CA PRO A 27 -10.14 3.66 5.57
C PRO A 27 -9.31 2.38 5.63
N VAL A 28 -9.96 1.26 5.90
CA VAL A 28 -9.28 -0.03 5.97
C VAL A 28 -8.50 -0.29 4.68
N HIS A 29 -7.23 -0.68 4.82
CA HIS A 29 -6.37 -0.97 3.69
C HIS A 29 -5.23 -1.88 4.11
N VAL A 30 -4.61 -2.51 3.11
CA VAL A 30 -3.35 -3.24 3.28
C VAL A 30 -2.31 -2.56 2.38
N THR A 31 -1.23 -2.12 2.97
CA THR A 31 -0.14 -1.52 2.20
C THR A 31 0.55 -2.61 1.37
N VAL A 32 0.66 -2.39 0.06
CA VAL A 32 1.33 -3.32 -0.85
C VAL A 32 2.77 -2.90 -1.10
N ALA A 33 3.00 -1.61 -1.32
CA ALA A 33 4.33 -1.03 -1.33
C ALA A 33 4.34 0.09 -0.30
N GLY A 34 5.04 -0.13 0.81
CA GLY A 34 5.11 0.82 1.92
C GLY A 34 5.82 2.08 1.50
N ASN A 35 5.69 3.11 2.30
CA ASN A 35 6.13 4.45 2.01
C ASN A 35 7.51 4.46 1.36
N PHE A 36 7.60 5.11 0.21
CA PHE A 36 8.84 5.28 -0.53
C PHE A 36 8.88 6.68 -1.14
N ARG A 37 10.05 7.07 -1.60
CA ARG A 37 10.24 8.36 -2.28
C ARG A 37 10.90 8.14 -3.60
N VAL A 38 10.55 8.99 -4.56
CA VAL A 38 11.20 9.08 -5.86
C VAL A 38 11.43 10.55 -6.17
N GLU A 39 12.25 10.86 -7.17
CA GLU A 39 12.39 12.24 -7.63
C GLU A 39 11.05 12.75 -8.18
N ASP A 40 10.74 14.03 -7.98
CA ASP A 40 9.47 14.62 -8.43
C ASP A 40 9.21 14.36 -9.90
N ALA A 41 10.25 14.46 -10.74
CA ALA A 41 10.12 14.23 -12.18
C ALA A 41 9.79 12.77 -12.54
N ALA A 42 10.01 11.83 -11.62
CA ALA A 42 9.77 10.41 -11.85
C ALA A 42 8.41 9.92 -11.35
N VAL A 43 7.61 10.78 -10.70
CA VAL A 43 6.31 10.40 -10.14
C VAL A 43 5.39 9.80 -11.22
N GLY A 44 5.38 10.39 -12.41
CA GLY A 44 4.56 9.89 -13.52
C GLY A 44 4.93 8.49 -14.00
N ASP A 45 6.17 8.06 -13.76
CA ASP A 45 6.65 6.73 -14.16
C ASP A 45 6.09 5.62 -13.27
N ILE A 46 5.58 5.98 -12.08
CA ILE A 46 5.06 5.00 -11.13
C ILE A 46 3.70 4.46 -11.58
N VAL A 47 2.87 5.29 -12.21
CA VAL A 47 1.52 4.89 -12.63
C VAL A 47 1.54 3.65 -13.54
N PRO A 48 2.32 3.60 -14.64
CA PRO A 48 2.36 2.39 -15.46
C PRO A 48 2.96 1.18 -14.74
N ILE A 49 3.86 1.38 -13.79
CA ILE A 49 4.40 0.28 -12.98
C ILE A 49 3.29 -0.38 -12.18
N VAL A 50 2.45 0.42 -11.50
CA VAL A 50 1.34 -0.11 -10.71
C VAL A 50 0.29 -0.74 -11.63
N ALA A 51 0.00 -0.12 -12.77
CA ALA A 51 -0.94 -0.66 -13.76
C ALA A 51 -0.50 -2.05 -14.24
N ASP A 52 0.77 -2.21 -14.59
CA ASP A 52 1.30 -3.48 -15.08
C ASP A 52 1.29 -4.56 -13.98
N ALA A 53 1.64 -4.19 -12.76
CA ALA A 53 1.65 -5.15 -11.65
C ALA A 53 0.26 -5.66 -11.30
N THR A 54 -0.78 -4.88 -11.57
CA THR A 54 -2.17 -5.22 -11.20
C THR A 54 -2.97 -5.84 -12.35
N ALA A 55 -2.50 -5.71 -13.59
CA ALA A 55 -3.28 -6.00 -14.80
C ALA A 55 -3.84 -7.44 -14.85
N SER A 56 -3.12 -8.42 -14.32
CA SER A 56 -3.53 -9.82 -14.37
C SER A 56 -3.91 -10.39 -13.00
N VAL A 57 -4.03 -9.53 -11.99
CA VAL A 57 -4.35 -9.98 -10.62
C VAL A 57 -5.86 -9.94 -10.42
N PRO A 58 -6.50 -11.09 -10.11
CA PRO A 58 -7.93 -11.08 -9.77
C PRO A 58 -8.15 -10.51 -8.37
N SER A 59 -9.38 -10.04 -8.13
CA SER A 59 -9.78 -9.70 -6.77
C SER A 59 -9.69 -10.94 -5.88
N PHE A 60 -9.45 -10.75 -4.60
CA PHE A 60 -9.25 -11.87 -3.68
C PHE A 60 -9.73 -11.54 -2.28
N ASP A 61 -10.09 -12.58 -1.53
CA ASP A 61 -10.50 -12.45 -0.15
C ASP A 61 -9.33 -12.78 0.77
N VAL A 62 -9.18 -12.00 1.82
CA VAL A 62 -8.19 -12.28 2.85
C VAL A 62 -8.86 -12.27 4.22
N ARG A 63 -8.56 -13.27 5.03
CA ARG A 63 -9.01 -13.30 6.42
C ARG A 63 -8.03 -12.52 7.28
N LEU A 64 -8.54 -11.58 8.04
CA LEU A 64 -7.73 -10.71 8.89
C LEU A 64 -7.42 -11.40 10.22
N GLY A 65 -6.17 -11.36 10.61
CA GLY A 65 -5.67 -11.94 11.86
C GLY A 65 -4.51 -12.89 11.63
N PRO A 66 -3.87 -13.29 12.72
CA PRO A 66 -4.09 -12.83 14.08
C PRO A 66 -3.70 -11.37 14.32
N SER A 67 -4.06 -10.85 15.50
CA SER A 67 -3.62 -9.52 15.93
C SER A 67 -2.12 -9.51 16.17
N ALA A 68 -1.50 -8.38 15.90
CA ALA A 68 -0.08 -8.16 16.16
C ALA A 68 0.14 -6.70 16.53
N ARG A 69 1.34 -6.39 16.96
CA ARG A 69 1.74 -5.02 17.24
C ARG A 69 3.00 -4.68 16.47
N PHE A 70 2.94 -3.59 15.73
CA PHE A 70 4.03 -3.12 14.89
C PHE A 70 4.58 -1.81 15.44
N GLY A 71 5.62 -1.30 14.79
CA GLY A 71 6.34 -0.11 15.24
C GLY A 71 7.48 -0.47 16.18
N ALA A 72 8.44 0.44 16.32
CA ALA A 72 9.65 0.22 17.12
C ALA A 72 9.35 -0.09 18.60
N ASP A 73 8.25 0.46 19.13
CA ASP A 73 7.83 0.29 20.52
C ASP A 73 6.63 -0.66 20.66
N GLY A 74 6.18 -1.28 19.58
CA GLY A 74 5.00 -2.16 19.59
C GLY A 74 3.68 -1.43 19.85
N SER A 75 3.60 -0.15 19.54
CA SER A 75 2.41 0.67 19.84
C SER A 75 1.36 0.65 18.75
N VAL A 76 1.66 0.10 17.56
CA VAL A 76 0.73 0.11 16.43
C VAL A 76 -0.04 -1.20 16.34
N PRO A 77 -1.33 -1.21 16.71
CA PRO A 77 -2.12 -2.45 16.63
C PRO A 77 -2.49 -2.73 15.17
N VAL A 78 -2.29 -3.97 14.76
CA VAL A 78 -2.60 -4.41 13.39
C VAL A 78 -3.29 -5.78 13.39
N LEU A 79 -3.96 -6.09 12.29
CA LEU A 79 -4.39 -7.45 11.97
C LEU A 79 -3.57 -7.92 10.77
N LEU A 80 -2.92 -9.06 10.89
CA LEU A 80 -2.17 -9.62 9.78
C LEU A 80 -3.13 -9.96 8.64
N ALA A 81 -2.65 -9.85 7.40
CA ALA A 81 -3.45 -10.09 6.20
C ALA A 81 -2.67 -11.00 5.25
N SER A 82 -2.51 -12.25 5.67
CA SER A 82 -1.67 -13.20 4.95
C SER A 82 -2.40 -13.73 3.72
N HIS A 83 -1.88 -13.42 2.54
CA HIS A 83 -2.41 -13.92 1.27
C HIS A 83 -1.32 -13.89 0.20
N PRO A 84 -1.19 -14.96 -0.61
CA PRO A 84 -0.12 -15.01 -1.63
C PRO A 84 -0.18 -13.86 -2.65
N SER A 85 -1.37 -13.33 -2.95
CA SER A 85 -1.50 -12.22 -3.89
C SER A 85 -0.80 -10.95 -3.39
N PHE A 86 -0.80 -10.69 -2.09
CA PHE A 86 -0.06 -9.54 -1.54
C PHE A 86 1.45 -9.70 -1.74
N VAL A 87 1.96 -10.89 -1.46
CA VAL A 87 3.39 -11.18 -1.61
C VAL A 87 3.81 -11.03 -3.07
N ALA A 88 3.01 -11.57 -3.99
CA ALA A 88 3.29 -11.49 -5.42
C ALA A 88 3.23 -10.04 -5.93
N LEU A 89 2.22 -9.27 -5.53
CA LEU A 89 2.11 -7.85 -5.88
C LEU A 89 3.30 -7.04 -5.34
N HIS A 90 3.64 -7.26 -4.08
CA HIS A 90 4.78 -6.57 -3.46
C HIS A 90 6.07 -6.86 -4.22
N ALA A 91 6.34 -8.13 -4.53
CA ALA A 91 7.54 -8.53 -5.24
C ALA A 91 7.62 -7.90 -6.63
N ALA A 92 6.51 -7.92 -7.37
CA ALA A 92 6.45 -7.32 -8.71
C ALA A 92 6.69 -5.80 -8.65
N LEU A 93 6.05 -5.12 -7.70
CA LEU A 93 6.24 -3.68 -7.51
C LEU A 93 7.67 -3.36 -7.08
N ALA A 94 8.21 -4.09 -6.10
CA ALA A 94 9.55 -3.83 -5.59
C ALA A 94 10.60 -3.93 -6.71
N THR A 95 10.49 -4.93 -7.58
CA THR A 95 11.42 -5.12 -8.68
C THR A 95 11.45 -3.92 -9.62
N GLU A 96 10.30 -3.37 -9.97
CA GLU A 96 10.21 -2.24 -10.91
C GLU A 96 10.46 -0.90 -10.23
N LEU A 97 9.96 -0.71 -9.01
CA LEU A 97 10.14 0.54 -8.27
C LEU A 97 11.61 0.81 -7.96
N GLU A 98 12.39 -0.22 -7.66
CA GLU A 98 13.82 -0.06 -7.37
C GLU A 98 14.61 0.50 -8.55
N LYS A 99 14.08 0.41 -9.76
CA LYS A 99 14.70 0.95 -10.98
C LYS A 99 14.37 2.42 -11.21
N VAL A 100 13.39 2.96 -10.48
CA VAL A 100 12.95 4.35 -10.66
C VAL A 100 13.95 5.30 -10.05
N GLN A 101 14.21 6.40 -10.73
CA GLN A 101 15.21 7.38 -10.31
C GLN A 101 14.84 7.99 -8.95
N GLY A 102 15.80 7.95 -8.05
CA GLY A 102 15.64 8.47 -6.70
C GLY A 102 14.88 7.57 -5.74
N PHE A 103 14.51 6.34 -6.16
CA PHE A 103 13.77 5.43 -5.29
C PHE A 103 14.49 5.24 -3.95
N THR A 104 13.77 5.52 -2.86
CA THR A 104 14.28 5.36 -1.49
C THR A 104 13.13 4.86 -0.62
N PRO A 105 13.24 3.65 -0.04
CA PRO A 105 12.22 3.18 0.90
C PRO A 105 12.34 3.95 2.23
N VAL A 106 11.20 4.28 2.82
CA VAL A 106 11.18 4.92 4.14
C VAL A 106 11.50 3.91 5.23
N GLU A 107 10.97 2.68 5.08
CA GLU A 107 11.18 1.59 6.05
C GLU A 107 11.76 0.37 5.33
N PRO A 108 13.09 0.34 5.10
CA PRO A 108 13.70 -0.79 4.36
C PRO A 108 13.44 -2.16 4.99
N ALA A 109 13.29 -2.22 6.32
CA ALA A 109 13.06 -3.48 7.03
C ALA A 109 11.73 -4.15 6.65
N TYR A 110 10.76 -3.39 6.12
CA TYR A 110 9.46 -3.92 5.73
C TYR A 110 9.33 -4.17 4.23
N ARG A 111 10.44 -4.35 3.55
CA ARG A 111 10.50 -4.66 2.13
C ARG A 111 11.03 -6.06 1.87
N ARG A 112 10.68 -6.58 0.71
CA ARG A 112 11.18 -7.88 0.25
C ARG A 112 10.85 -8.96 1.29
N ASP A 113 11.84 -9.63 1.83
CA ASP A 113 11.66 -10.70 2.82
C ASP A 113 11.03 -10.18 4.11
N GLY A 114 11.17 -8.90 4.40
CA GLY A 114 10.57 -8.27 5.57
C GLY A 114 9.14 -7.79 5.39
N TYR A 115 8.58 -7.93 4.19
CA TYR A 115 7.21 -7.51 3.93
C TYR A 115 6.22 -8.41 4.66
N ARG A 116 5.38 -7.80 5.48
CA ARG A 116 4.33 -8.50 6.24
C ARG A 116 3.01 -7.77 6.01
N PRO A 117 2.14 -8.28 5.10
CA PRO A 117 0.87 -7.62 4.84
C PRO A 117 -0.02 -7.56 6.08
N HIS A 118 -0.60 -6.40 6.33
CA HIS A 118 -1.43 -6.16 7.51
C HIS A 118 -2.37 -4.99 7.29
N ALA A 119 -3.47 -4.99 8.05
CA ALA A 119 -4.37 -3.85 8.16
C ALA A 119 -4.12 -3.18 9.51
N THR A 120 -3.76 -1.90 9.48
CA THR A 120 -3.57 -1.12 10.70
C THR A 120 -4.93 -0.73 11.28
N LEU A 121 -5.09 -0.91 12.59
CA LEU A 121 -6.32 -0.55 13.29
C LEU A 121 -6.24 0.93 13.67
N GLY A 122 -6.94 1.76 12.91
CA GLY A 122 -7.00 3.20 13.09
C GLY A 122 -8.42 3.69 13.37
N ARG A 123 -8.58 5.01 13.47
CA ARG A 123 -9.85 5.64 13.87
C ARG A 123 -11.02 5.33 12.94
N ALA A 124 -10.78 5.18 11.65
CA ALA A 124 -11.83 4.94 10.66
C ALA A 124 -11.91 3.47 10.26
N VAL A 125 -11.26 2.57 11.00
CA VAL A 125 -11.18 1.15 10.66
C VAL A 125 -12.05 0.37 11.65
N HIS A 126 -13.04 -0.36 11.10
CA HIS A 126 -14.05 -1.07 11.88
C HIS A 126 -14.04 -2.58 11.61
N VAL A 127 -12.85 -3.15 11.44
CA VAL A 127 -12.67 -4.60 11.23
C VAL A 127 -12.16 -5.26 12.50
N ARG A 128 -12.40 -6.56 12.58
CA ARG A 128 -12.00 -7.40 13.73
C ARG A 128 -11.25 -8.61 13.25
N GLU A 129 -10.49 -9.21 14.15
CA GLU A 129 -9.84 -10.48 13.89
C GLU A 129 -10.88 -11.52 13.46
N GLY A 130 -10.59 -12.22 12.37
CA GLY A 130 -11.50 -13.22 11.80
C GLY A 130 -12.39 -12.68 10.70
N ASP A 131 -12.46 -11.37 10.51
CA ASP A 131 -13.23 -10.79 9.41
C ASP A 131 -12.55 -11.10 8.07
N ASP A 132 -13.36 -11.27 7.04
CA ASP A 132 -12.89 -11.36 5.66
C ASP A 132 -12.90 -9.99 5.02
N LEU A 133 -11.83 -9.69 4.29
CA LEU A 133 -11.71 -8.46 3.53
C LEU A 133 -11.53 -8.83 2.06
N THR A 134 -12.44 -8.35 1.21
CA THR A 134 -12.31 -8.57 -0.23
C THR A 134 -11.53 -7.41 -0.85
N ILE A 135 -10.40 -7.71 -1.45
CA ILE A 135 -9.55 -6.71 -2.10
C ILE A 135 -9.94 -6.63 -3.59
N ARG A 136 -10.39 -5.45 -4.00
CA ARG A 136 -10.84 -5.19 -5.38
C ARG A 136 -10.08 -4.07 -6.06
N THR A 137 -9.32 -3.28 -5.31
CA THR A 137 -8.71 -2.04 -5.82
C THR A 137 -7.31 -1.87 -5.31
N ILE A 138 -6.43 -1.42 -6.18
CA ILE A 138 -5.07 -0.98 -5.82
C ILE A 138 -4.97 0.51 -6.15
N GLY A 139 -4.59 1.31 -5.17
CA GLY A 139 -4.45 2.76 -5.34
C GLY A 139 -3.02 3.24 -5.11
N LEU A 140 -2.61 4.23 -5.90
CA LEU A 140 -1.35 4.93 -5.74
C LEU A 140 -1.65 6.31 -5.16
N PHE A 141 -1.03 6.62 -4.03
CA PHE A 141 -1.26 7.88 -3.32
C PHE A 141 0.02 8.66 -3.11
N SER A 142 -0.08 9.97 -3.29
CA SER A 142 0.93 10.94 -2.89
C SER A 142 0.64 11.37 -1.46
N LEU A 143 1.68 11.40 -0.62
CA LEU A 143 1.53 11.78 0.78
C LEU A 143 1.94 13.25 0.92
N GLU A 144 0.95 14.12 1.07
CA GLU A 144 1.16 15.57 1.10
C GLU A 144 0.67 16.16 2.42
N GLY A 145 1.61 16.31 3.37
CA GLY A 145 1.26 16.79 4.71
C GLY A 145 0.30 15.85 5.39
N SER A 146 -0.89 16.34 5.74
CA SER A 146 -1.93 15.55 6.41
C SER A 146 -2.88 14.85 5.43
N ILE A 147 -2.64 14.97 4.12
CA ILE A 147 -3.53 14.45 3.08
C ILE A 147 -2.83 13.37 2.27
N GLY A 148 -3.58 12.28 1.95
CA GLY A 148 -3.23 11.34 0.91
C GLY A 148 -3.98 11.73 -0.35
N LEU A 149 -3.25 12.02 -1.43
CA LEU A 149 -3.84 12.39 -2.71
C LEU A 149 -3.76 11.21 -3.67
N ARG A 150 -4.91 10.74 -4.13
CA ARG A 150 -4.97 9.62 -5.08
C ARG A 150 -4.46 10.06 -6.45
N LEU A 151 -3.36 9.45 -6.90
CA LEU A 151 -2.81 9.69 -8.23
C LEU A 151 -3.38 8.74 -9.27
N ALA A 152 -3.69 7.52 -8.87
CA ALA A 152 -4.26 6.51 -9.75
C ALA A 152 -4.98 5.44 -8.94
N SER A 153 -5.94 4.76 -9.57
CA SER A 153 -6.68 3.66 -8.96
C SER A 153 -6.94 2.60 -10.03
N PHE A 154 -6.71 1.33 -9.69
CA PHE A 154 -6.83 0.22 -10.60
C PHE A 154 -7.75 -0.84 -10.00
N ALA A 155 -8.80 -1.20 -10.73
CA ALA A 155 -9.68 -2.29 -10.33
C ALA A 155 -8.99 -3.62 -10.63
N LEU A 156 -8.99 -4.54 -9.66
CA LEU A 156 -8.53 -5.90 -9.89
C LEU A 156 -9.55 -6.66 -10.72
N GLY A 157 -9.10 -7.70 -11.42
CA GLY A 157 -9.98 -8.51 -12.24
C GLY A 157 -11.02 -9.27 -11.42
N ARG A 158 -12.02 -9.82 -12.10
CA ARG A 158 -13.01 -10.68 -11.44
C ARG A 158 -12.36 -12.00 -11.03
N SER A 159 -12.66 -12.41 -9.83
CA SER A 159 -12.21 -13.71 -9.32
C SER A 159 -13.11 -14.85 -9.81
#